data_e55538d3b82e29269e9ba8c94e250f40
#
_entry.id   e55538d3b82e29269e9ba8c94e250f40
#
_cell.length_a   1.000
_cell.length_b   1.000
_cell.length_c   1.000
_cell.angle_alpha   90.00
_cell.angle_beta   90.00
_cell.angle_gamma   90.00
#
_symmetry.space_group_name_H-M   'P 1'
#
loop_
_entity.id
_entity.type
_entity.pdbx_description
1 polymer ?
#
loop_
_entity_poly.entity_id
_entity_poly.type
_entity_poly.pdbx_seq_one_letter_code
_entity_poly.pdbx_strand_id
1 'polypeptide(L)'
;MTPLKIRPASINDISSIVAIRLGAFTDEEAAGYIIPGDNMYTSTKKMREMWGTKNLLEDGSEVFVAEREGRVVGFIVFNMRSIDDNIDNVIVAKAEQGSGVGKALVEYVESLAKSRGVDVLRLDTTENVEGVPWRAYGFWIKMGYVDTGERVASGYGFKDIRFVKKLK
;
A
#
# COMPACT_ATOMS: atom_id res chain seq x y z
N MET A 1 -13.91 -6.53 -20.34
CA MET A 1 -13.59 -6.27 -18.90
C MET A 1 -14.17 -4.91 -18.52
N THR A 2 -14.88 -4.86 -17.43
CA THR A 2 -15.48 -3.60 -16.97
C THR A 2 -14.38 -2.59 -16.61
N PRO A 3 -14.53 -1.32 -17.01
CA PRO A 3 -13.53 -0.31 -16.75
C PRO A 3 -13.29 -0.11 -15.24
N LEU A 4 -12.04 0.09 -14.90
CA LEU A 4 -11.62 0.42 -13.56
C LEU A 4 -11.70 1.94 -13.37
N LYS A 5 -12.32 2.37 -12.27
CA LYS A 5 -12.39 3.78 -11.87
C LYS A 5 -11.55 3.99 -10.62
N ILE A 6 -10.66 4.97 -10.64
CA ILE A 6 -9.91 5.38 -9.45
C ILE A 6 -10.44 6.73 -8.99
N ARG A 7 -10.70 6.83 -7.70
CA ARG A 7 -11.23 8.04 -7.06
C ARG A 7 -10.72 8.19 -5.63
N PRO A 8 -10.78 9.39 -5.06
CA PRO A 8 -10.53 9.56 -3.62
C PRO A 8 -11.46 8.67 -2.79
N ALA A 9 -10.93 8.10 -1.72
CA ALA A 9 -11.72 7.36 -0.75
C ALA A 9 -12.62 8.29 0.05
N SER A 10 -13.74 7.75 0.49
CA SER A 10 -14.67 8.41 1.40
C SER A 10 -14.86 7.57 2.67
N ILE A 11 -15.51 8.13 3.67
CA ILE A 11 -15.85 7.40 4.89
C ILE A 11 -16.66 6.14 4.63
N ASN A 12 -17.45 6.12 3.56
CA ASN A 12 -18.26 4.96 3.17
C ASN A 12 -17.42 3.80 2.65
N ASP A 13 -16.16 4.04 2.25
CA ASP A 13 -15.27 3.01 1.73
C ASP A 13 -14.50 2.27 2.83
N ILE A 14 -14.51 2.76 4.06
CA ILE A 14 -13.69 2.22 5.17
C ILE A 14 -13.95 0.73 5.39
N SER A 15 -15.20 0.30 5.39
CA SER A 15 -15.53 -1.11 5.59
C SER A 15 -14.94 -2.01 4.48
N SER A 16 -14.97 -1.54 3.23
CA SER A 16 -14.36 -2.24 2.10
C SER A 16 -12.84 -2.26 2.19
N ILE A 17 -12.22 -1.13 2.55
CA ILE A 17 -10.76 -1.02 2.74
C ILE A 17 -10.29 -1.98 3.83
N VAL A 18 -10.96 -2.02 4.97
CA VAL A 18 -10.65 -2.93 6.08
C VAL A 18 -10.78 -4.39 5.63
N ALA A 19 -11.87 -4.74 4.95
CA ALA A 19 -12.10 -6.10 4.46
C ALA A 19 -11.02 -6.54 3.44
N ILE A 20 -10.64 -5.66 2.52
CA ILE A 20 -9.59 -5.91 1.54
C ILE A 20 -8.25 -6.14 2.26
N ARG A 21 -7.92 -5.31 3.22
CA ARG A 21 -6.65 -5.43 3.95
C ARG A 21 -6.58 -6.73 4.73
N LEU A 22 -7.62 -7.09 5.47
CA LEU A 22 -7.67 -8.35 6.23
C LEU A 22 -7.65 -9.59 5.34
N GLY A 23 -8.24 -9.52 4.15
CA GLY A 23 -8.28 -10.63 3.19
C GLY A 23 -7.06 -10.74 2.27
N ALA A 24 -6.15 -9.78 2.30
CA ALA A 24 -5.01 -9.72 1.38
C ALA A 24 -3.86 -10.67 1.75
N PHE A 25 -3.80 -11.10 3.01
CA PHE A 25 -2.73 -11.93 3.55
C PHE A 25 -3.24 -13.32 3.90
N THR A 26 -2.43 -14.35 3.63
CA THR A 26 -2.64 -15.69 4.20
C THR A 26 -2.09 -15.74 5.62
N ASP A 27 -2.51 -16.73 6.41
CA ASP A 27 -1.98 -16.93 7.76
C ASP A 27 -0.45 -17.16 7.76
N GLU A 28 0.05 -17.87 6.76
CA GLU A 28 1.48 -18.13 6.57
C GLU A 28 2.24 -16.83 6.25
N GLU A 29 1.72 -16.02 5.35
CA GLU A 29 2.28 -14.70 5.03
C GLU A 29 2.27 -13.79 6.27
N ALA A 30 1.17 -13.77 7.01
CA ALA A 30 1.06 -13.01 8.24
C ALA A 30 2.10 -13.43 9.27
N ALA A 31 2.34 -14.73 9.44
CA ALA A 31 3.32 -15.25 10.38
C ALA A 31 4.76 -14.86 10.01
N GLY A 32 5.06 -14.72 8.70
CA GLY A 32 6.41 -14.43 8.22
C GLY A 32 6.77 -12.94 8.13
N TYR A 33 5.78 -12.06 7.98
CA TYR A 33 6.01 -10.63 7.67
C TYR A 33 5.25 -9.65 8.57
N ILE A 34 4.39 -10.15 9.44
CA ILE A 34 3.61 -9.32 10.37
C ILE A 34 4.14 -9.54 11.77
N ILE A 35 4.34 -8.44 12.49
CA ILE A 35 4.77 -8.47 13.88
C ILE A 35 3.76 -9.26 14.72
N PRO A 36 4.19 -10.29 15.45
CA PRO A 36 3.32 -11.06 16.32
C PRO A 36 2.67 -10.17 17.39
N GLY A 37 1.41 -10.48 17.71
CA GLY A 37 0.66 -9.78 18.74
C GLY A 37 -0.46 -8.89 18.21
N ASP A 38 -1.00 -8.06 19.08
CA ASP A 38 -2.12 -7.19 18.73
C ASP A 38 -1.63 -5.98 17.94
N ASN A 39 -1.50 -6.13 16.64
CA ASN A 39 -1.10 -5.08 15.73
C ASN A 39 -2.25 -4.70 14.76
N MET A 40 -2.07 -3.55 14.08
CA MET A 40 -3.07 -3.01 13.14
C MET A 40 -3.40 -3.95 11.97
N TYR A 41 -2.53 -4.89 11.64
CA TYR A 41 -2.72 -5.79 10.50
C TYR A 41 -3.64 -6.97 10.82
N THR A 42 -3.75 -7.34 12.10
CA THR A 42 -4.53 -8.48 12.59
C THR A 42 -5.76 -8.07 13.40
N SER A 43 -5.85 -6.81 13.82
CA SER A 43 -6.95 -6.30 14.64
C SER A 43 -7.91 -5.42 13.82
N THR A 44 -9.10 -5.96 13.53
CA THR A 44 -10.19 -5.20 12.91
C THR A 44 -10.58 -3.97 13.74
N LYS A 45 -10.53 -4.07 15.07
CA LYS A 45 -10.82 -2.96 15.98
C LYS A 45 -9.81 -1.83 15.79
N LYS A 46 -8.52 -2.13 15.86
CA LYS A 46 -7.46 -1.13 15.67
C LYS A 46 -7.49 -0.50 14.28
N MET A 47 -7.75 -1.30 13.25
CA MET A 47 -7.91 -0.77 11.90
C MET A 47 -9.07 0.22 11.79
N ARG A 48 -10.22 -0.10 12.39
CA ARG A 48 -11.38 0.80 12.41
C ARG A 48 -11.13 2.05 13.23
N GLU A 49 -10.45 1.93 14.38
CA GLU A 49 -10.07 3.07 15.20
C GLU A 49 -9.11 4.00 14.45
N MET A 50 -8.11 3.46 13.79
CA MET A 50 -7.13 4.24 13.03
C MET A 50 -7.73 4.91 11.78
N TRP A 51 -8.66 4.24 11.09
CA TRP A 51 -9.18 4.69 9.79
C TRP A 51 -10.59 5.28 9.89
N GLY A 52 -11.32 5.03 10.99
CA GLY A 52 -12.74 5.37 11.13
C GLY A 52 -13.09 6.54 12.02
N THR A 53 -12.22 6.95 12.92
CA THR A 53 -12.51 8.01 13.92
C THR A 53 -11.86 9.34 13.60
N LYS A 54 -10.87 9.33 12.76
CA LYS A 54 -10.18 10.52 12.29
C LYS A 54 -10.23 10.52 10.77
N ASN A 55 -10.32 11.70 10.19
CA ASN A 55 -10.18 11.83 8.75
C ASN A 55 -9.04 10.93 8.30
N LEU A 56 -9.25 10.12 7.29
CA LEU A 56 -8.26 9.26 6.65
C LEU A 56 -6.90 9.97 6.38
N LEU A 57 -6.72 11.22 6.83
CA LEU A 57 -5.78 12.18 6.29
C LEU A 57 -5.18 13.12 7.34
N GLU A 58 -5.20 12.81 8.65
CA GLU A 58 -4.66 13.77 9.66
C GLU A 58 -3.15 14.00 9.52
N ASP A 59 -2.41 13.04 8.96
CA ASP A 59 -0.96 13.15 8.72
C ASP A 59 -0.59 13.73 7.34
N GLY A 60 -1.60 14.12 6.54
CA GLY A 60 -1.41 14.57 5.16
C GLY A 60 -1.43 13.45 4.13
N SER A 61 -1.74 12.22 4.52
CA SER A 61 -1.94 11.11 3.60
C SER A 61 -3.27 11.26 2.84
N GLU A 62 -3.28 10.81 1.59
CA GLU A 62 -4.45 10.71 0.75
C GLU A 62 -4.71 9.23 0.45
N VAL A 63 -5.97 8.83 0.44
CA VAL A 63 -6.36 7.47 0.11
C VAL A 63 -7.18 7.48 -1.16
N PHE A 64 -6.80 6.63 -2.11
CA PHE A 64 -7.54 6.42 -3.34
C PHE A 64 -8.01 4.97 -3.41
N VAL A 65 -9.22 4.77 -3.92
CA VAL A 65 -9.80 3.45 -4.14
C VAL A 65 -9.94 3.18 -5.63
N ALA A 66 -9.73 1.92 -5.99
CA ALA A 66 -10.07 1.40 -7.29
C ALA A 66 -11.44 0.72 -7.19
N GLU A 67 -12.36 1.13 -8.07
CA GLU A 67 -13.73 0.65 -8.12
C GLU A 67 -14.00 -0.05 -9.45
N ARG A 68 -14.63 -1.20 -9.39
CA ARG A 68 -15.11 -1.96 -10.54
C ARG A 68 -16.55 -2.42 -10.26
N GLU A 69 -17.49 -2.12 -11.16
CA GLU A 69 -18.91 -2.46 -11.00
C GLU A 69 -19.51 -2.02 -9.66
N GLY A 70 -19.16 -0.80 -9.23
CA GLY A 70 -19.64 -0.23 -7.97
C GLY A 70 -19.04 -0.84 -6.70
N ARG A 71 -18.05 -1.71 -6.82
CA ARG A 71 -17.36 -2.34 -5.69
C ARG A 71 -15.92 -1.86 -5.60
N VAL A 72 -15.48 -1.53 -4.40
CA VAL A 72 -14.06 -1.25 -4.13
C VAL A 72 -13.27 -2.55 -4.22
N VAL A 73 -12.26 -2.59 -5.08
CA VAL A 73 -11.44 -3.77 -5.36
C VAL A 73 -9.96 -3.60 -5.00
N GLY A 74 -9.58 -2.41 -4.59
CA GLY A 74 -8.22 -2.12 -4.12
C GLY A 74 -8.11 -0.70 -3.62
N PHE A 75 -7.03 -0.38 -2.94
CA PHE A 75 -6.74 0.95 -2.46
C PHE A 75 -5.24 1.23 -2.39
N ILE A 76 -4.91 2.51 -2.35
CA ILE A 76 -3.55 3.02 -2.16
C ILE A 76 -3.56 4.15 -1.15
N VAL A 77 -2.57 4.16 -0.26
CA VAL A 77 -2.30 5.26 0.66
C VAL A 77 -1.08 6.01 0.15
N PHE A 78 -1.25 7.30 -0.08
CA PHE A 78 -0.24 8.16 -0.67
C PHE A 78 0.01 9.38 0.21
N ASN A 79 1.27 9.63 0.57
CA ASN A 79 1.70 10.81 1.30
C ASN A 79 2.77 11.58 0.51
N MET A 80 2.36 12.62 -0.18
CA MET A 80 3.25 13.45 -0.98
C MET A 80 4.31 14.17 -0.13
N ARG A 81 4.03 14.43 1.14
CA ARG A 81 4.92 15.16 2.05
C ARG A 81 5.94 14.29 2.75
N SER A 82 5.75 12.97 2.70
CA SER A 82 6.74 12.05 3.28
C SER A 82 8.05 12.14 2.51
N ILE A 83 9.15 12.17 3.26
CA ILE A 83 10.51 12.20 2.69
C ILE A 83 11.06 10.80 2.44
N ASP A 84 10.52 9.80 3.11
CA ASP A 84 11.03 8.42 3.09
C ASP A 84 10.05 7.44 2.45
N ASP A 85 8.75 7.62 2.64
CA ASP A 85 7.72 6.69 2.20
C ASP A 85 6.50 7.46 1.66
N ASN A 86 6.45 7.61 0.35
CA ASN A 86 5.33 8.30 -0.32
C ASN A 86 4.16 7.35 -0.58
N ILE A 87 4.41 6.05 -0.76
CA ILE A 87 3.38 5.03 -0.96
C ILE A 87 3.44 4.06 0.21
N ASP A 88 2.59 4.29 1.20
CA ASP A 88 2.57 3.48 2.43
C ASP A 88 1.92 2.10 2.19
N ASN A 89 0.82 2.06 1.46
CA ASN A 89 0.09 0.81 1.18
C ASN A 89 -0.47 0.80 -0.24
N VAL A 90 -0.29 -0.32 -0.92
CA VAL A 90 -1.04 -0.70 -2.13
C VAL A 90 -1.59 -2.09 -1.90
N ILE A 91 -2.89 -2.21 -1.75
CA ILE A 91 -3.53 -3.49 -1.47
C ILE A 91 -4.70 -3.72 -2.43
N VAL A 92 -4.73 -4.90 -3.02
CA VAL A 92 -5.76 -5.34 -3.98
C VAL A 92 -6.50 -6.53 -3.40
N ALA A 93 -7.82 -6.53 -3.52
CA ALA A 93 -8.66 -7.65 -3.13
C ALA A 93 -8.14 -8.95 -3.76
N LYS A 94 -8.10 -10.03 -2.98
CA LYS A 94 -7.49 -11.29 -3.39
C LYS A 94 -7.99 -11.81 -4.73
N ALA A 95 -9.31 -11.70 -4.97
CA ALA A 95 -9.92 -12.13 -6.23
C ALA A 95 -9.54 -11.26 -7.44
N GLU A 96 -9.01 -10.06 -7.21
CA GLU A 96 -8.64 -9.08 -8.24
C GLU A 96 -7.11 -8.94 -8.42
N GLN A 97 -6.34 -9.70 -7.68
CA GLN A 97 -4.88 -9.72 -7.81
C GLN A 97 -4.50 -10.28 -9.19
N GLY A 98 -3.46 -9.69 -9.79
CA GLY A 98 -3.03 -10.04 -11.15
C GLY A 98 -3.87 -9.42 -12.28
N SER A 99 -4.96 -8.68 -11.98
CA SER A 99 -5.83 -8.05 -12.98
C SER A 99 -5.43 -6.61 -13.37
N GLY A 100 -4.27 -6.14 -12.89
CA GLY A 100 -3.77 -4.79 -13.19
C GLY A 100 -4.26 -3.68 -12.24
N VAL A 101 -5.07 -3.99 -11.23
CA VAL A 101 -5.59 -2.99 -10.27
C VAL A 101 -4.45 -2.28 -9.53
N GLY A 102 -3.49 -3.03 -9.00
CA GLY A 102 -2.33 -2.44 -8.30
C GLY A 102 -1.51 -1.50 -9.18
N LYS A 103 -1.25 -1.92 -10.43
CA LYS A 103 -0.57 -1.09 -11.42
C LYS A 103 -1.33 0.22 -11.66
N ALA A 104 -2.64 0.15 -11.88
CA ALA A 104 -3.45 1.32 -12.14
C ALA A 104 -3.47 2.31 -10.96
N LEU A 105 -3.54 1.80 -9.72
CA LEU A 105 -3.45 2.62 -8.51
C LEU A 105 -2.12 3.36 -8.41
N VAL A 106 -1.00 2.66 -8.65
CA VAL A 106 0.34 3.27 -8.60
C VAL A 106 0.51 4.30 -9.71
N GLU A 107 0.15 3.99 -10.94
CA GLU A 107 0.22 4.93 -12.07
C GLU A 107 -0.63 6.20 -11.83
N TYR A 108 -1.77 6.04 -11.15
CA TYR A 108 -2.62 7.17 -10.78
C TYR A 108 -1.89 8.14 -9.81
N VAL A 109 -1.31 7.62 -8.73
CA VAL A 109 -0.60 8.49 -7.77
C VAL A 109 0.72 9.02 -8.33
N GLU A 110 1.40 8.30 -9.22
CA GLU A 110 2.58 8.79 -9.94
C GLU A 110 2.21 10.00 -10.83
N SER A 111 1.12 9.89 -11.57
CA SER A 111 0.61 10.98 -12.40
C SER A 111 0.19 12.18 -11.56
N LEU A 112 -0.47 11.94 -10.43
CA LEU A 112 -0.86 12.97 -9.49
C LEU A 112 0.36 13.66 -8.88
N ALA A 113 1.36 12.90 -8.41
CA ALA A 113 2.61 13.41 -7.87
C ALA A 113 3.32 14.30 -8.89
N LYS A 114 3.46 13.82 -10.11
CA LYS A 114 4.06 14.57 -11.21
C LYS A 114 3.32 15.88 -11.49
N SER A 115 2.00 15.87 -11.53
CA SER A 115 1.18 17.07 -11.73
C SER A 115 1.35 18.11 -10.60
N ARG A 116 1.78 17.67 -9.42
CA ARG A 116 2.07 18.49 -8.25
C ARG A 116 3.56 18.89 -8.12
N GLY A 117 4.38 18.58 -9.13
CA GLY A 117 5.80 18.94 -9.16
C GLY A 117 6.70 18.01 -8.35
N VAL A 118 6.26 16.81 -8.05
CA VAL A 118 7.08 15.79 -7.37
C VAL A 118 7.83 14.99 -8.44
N ASP A 119 9.15 14.99 -8.36
CA ASP A 119 10.02 14.33 -9.35
C ASP A 119 10.51 12.94 -8.92
N VAL A 120 10.41 12.62 -7.64
CA VAL A 120 10.92 11.39 -7.08
C VAL A 120 9.93 10.84 -6.05
N LEU A 121 9.57 9.58 -6.20
CA LEU A 121 8.82 8.84 -5.19
C LEU A 121 9.69 7.80 -4.50
N ARG A 122 9.42 7.59 -3.22
CA ARG A 122 10.06 6.62 -2.36
C ARG A 122 9.01 5.72 -1.72
N LEU A 123 9.38 4.49 -1.47
CA LEU A 123 8.57 3.56 -0.70
C LEU A 123 9.46 2.50 -0.05
N ASP A 124 8.88 1.84 0.93
CA ASP A 124 9.52 0.70 1.58
C ASP A 124 8.68 -0.57 1.33
N THR A 125 9.34 -1.71 1.25
CA THR A 125 8.73 -3.03 1.39
C THR A 125 9.58 -3.86 2.34
N THR A 126 9.00 -4.90 2.91
CA THR A 126 9.64 -5.64 4.00
C THR A 126 10.34 -6.90 3.49
N GLU A 127 11.50 -7.23 4.06
CA GLU A 127 12.08 -8.58 4.03
C GLU A 127 11.96 -9.21 5.42
N ASN A 128 11.80 -10.53 5.45
CA ASN A 128 11.68 -11.26 6.70
C ASN A 128 13.05 -11.48 7.39
N VAL A 129 13.04 -12.16 8.53
CA VAL A 129 14.25 -12.45 9.32
C VAL A 129 15.31 -13.26 8.56
N GLU A 130 14.90 -14.00 7.53
CA GLU A 130 15.78 -14.79 6.67
C GLU A 130 16.29 -13.99 5.45
N GLY A 131 15.90 -12.71 5.34
CA GLY A 131 16.25 -11.85 4.21
C GLY A 131 15.44 -12.12 2.95
N VAL A 132 14.29 -12.80 3.06
CA VAL A 132 13.39 -13.05 1.94
C VAL A 132 12.45 -11.85 1.78
N PRO A 133 12.45 -11.18 0.62
CA PRO A 133 11.56 -10.05 0.38
C PRO A 133 10.09 -10.49 0.33
N TRP A 134 9.23 -9.59 0.77
CA TRP A 134 7.80 -9.70 0.55
C TRP A 134 7.47 -9.83 -0.95
N ARG A 135 6.41 -10.55 -1.29
CA ARG A 135 5.98 -10.78 -2.69
C ARG A 135 5.81 -9.50 -3.53
N ALA A 136 5.55 -8.37 -2.89
CA ALA A 136 5.46 -7.08 -3.58
C ALA A 136 6.78 -6.58 -4.16
N TYR A 137 7.93 -7.14 -3.76
CA TYR A 137 9.24 -6.75 -4.30
C TYR A 137 9.27 -6.80 -5.84
N GLY A 138 8.88 -7.93 -6.41
CA GLY A 138 8.84 -8.10 -7.86
C GLY A 138 7.85 -7.14 -8.56
N PHE A 139 6.75 -6.81 -7.89
CA PHE A 139 5.80 -5.82 -8.39
C PHE A 139 6.46 -4.43 -8.49
N TRP A 140 7.17 -4.00 -7.46
CA TRP A 140 7.85 -2.70 -7.46
C TRP A 140 8.93 -2.60 -8.52
N ILE A 141 9.73 -3.65 -8.71
CA ILE A 141 10.71 -3.72 -9.82
C ILE A 141 10.01 -3.56 -11.17
N LYS A 142 8.89 -4.27 -11.40
CA LYS A 142 8.10 -4.13 -12.65
C LYS A 142 7.51 -2.73 -12.83
N MET A 143 7.18 -2.04 -11.75
CA MET A 143 6.70 -0.66 -11.78
C MET A 143 7.82 0.35 -12.01
N GLY A 144 9.08 -0.09 -12.12
CA GLY A 144 10.24 0.76 -12.39
C GLY A 144 10.85 1.42 -11.15
N TYR A 145 10.49 0.94 -9.96
CA TYR A 145 11.18 1.31 -8.72
C TYR A 145 12.50 0.57 -8.60
N VAL A 146 13.50 1.24 -8.10
CA VAL A 146 14.86 0.72 -7.93
C VAL A 146 15.12 0.48 -6.45
N ASP A 147 15.53 -0.75 -6.13
CA ASP A 147 16.06 -1.09 -4.80
C ASP A 147 17.36 -0.30 -4.58
N THR A 148 17.40 0.55 -3.57
CA THR A 148 18.57 1.37 -3.27
C THR A 148 19.72 0.59 -2.63
N GLY A 149 19.48 -0.64 -2.24
CA GLY A 149 20.40 -1.44 -1.43
C GLY A 149 20.32 -1.14 0.08
N GLU A 150 19.64 -0.08 0.47
CA GLU A 150 19.46 0.27 1.88
C GLU A 150 18.47 -0.69 2.56
N ARG A 151 18.83 -1.10 3.77
CA ARG A 151 18.01 -1.94 4.66
C ARG A 151 17.88 -1.27 6.01
N VAL A 152 16.66 -1.01 6.42
CA VAL A 152 16.36 -0.34 7.69
C VAL A 152 15.69 -1.34 8.62
N ALA A 153 16.21 -1.47 9.85
CA ALA A 153 15.58 -2.35 10.84
C ALA A 153 14.16 -1.85 11.18
N SER A 154 13.16 -2.70 10.97
CA SER A 154 11.76 -2.40 11.28
C SER A 154 11.25 -3.07 12.57
N GLY A 155 12.14 -3.73 13.31
CA GLY A 155 11.84 -4.49 14.53
C GLY A 155 11.65 -5.98 14.28
N TYR A 156 11.74 -6.78 15.35
CA TYR A 156 11.56 -8.26 15.32
C TYR A 156 12.41 -9.00 14.27
N GLY A 157 13.55 -8.42 13.86
CA GLY A 157 14.44 -8.99 12.85
C GLY A 157 14.05 -8.71 11.40
N PHE A 158 12.90 -8.12 11.16
CA PHE A 158 12.49 -7.63 9.83
C PHE A 158 13.32 -6.42 9.42
N LYS A 159 13.44 -6.23 8.11
CA LYS A 159 14.07 -5.05 7.54
C LYS A 159 13.18 -4.47 6.46
N ASP A 160 13.19 -3.17 6.33
CA ASP A 160 12.57 -2.46 5.23
C ASP A 160 13.57 -2.27 4.10
N ILE A 161 13.14 -2.62 2.90
CA ILE A 161 13.86 -2.45 1.64
C ILE A 161 13.44 -1.10 1.07
N ARG A 162 14.37 -0.17 0.90
CA ARG A 162 14.06 1.14 0.36
C ARG A 162 14.10 1.16 -1.15
N PHE A 163 13.03 1.65 -1.74
CA PHE A 163 12.86 1.84 -3.17
C PHE A 163 12.76 3.31 -3.56
N VAL A 164 13.23 3.63 -4.75
CA VAL A 164 13.12 4.95 -5.33
C VAL A 164 12.72 4.88 -6.80
N LYS A 165 11.92 5.83 -7.25
CA LYS A 165 11.59 6.03 -8.66
C LYS A 165 11.64 7.51 -9.01
N LYS A 166 12.36 7.85 -10.08
CA LYS A 166 12.29 9.19 -10.70
C LYS A 166 11.09 9.22 -11.65
N LEU A 167 10.24 10.21 -11.47
CA LEU A 167 9.11 10.47 -12.37
C LEU A 167 9.60 11.31 -13.55
N LYS A 168 9.37 10.83 -14.77
CA LYS A 168 9.75 11.53 -16.00
C LYS A 168 8.70 12.54 -16.44
#